data_43b3c7b47d9bf47c3905ea4955739d7a
#
_entry.id   43b3c7b47d9bf47c3905ea4955739d7a
#
_cell.length_a   1.000
_cell.length_b   1.000
_cell.length_c   1.000
_cell.angle_alpha   90.00
_cell.angle_beta   90.00
_cell.angle_gamma   90.00
#
_symmetry.space_group_name_H-M   'P 1'
#
loop_
_entity.id
_entity.type
_entity.pdbx_description
1 polymer ?
#
loop_
_entity_poly.entity_id
_entity_poly.type
_entity_poly.pdbx_seq_one_letter_code
_entity_poly.pdbx_strand_id
1 'polypeptide(L)'
;VATRTVLSTENQSQNYLIYDGDCVFCRNSVQALKRLDTKEIFKFVPYQDLKNLNLTLPSNLQFDREIHLYTKKGLILKGPHAIIYILKTTFFKWLGLLLGLPFLFPFTREVYYAFASNRYLFNPCTGKECEIYTERSSLKSHAVLMSVFIIIALIGSLIYGLSIGILLPYLTGAEGAIKFTLASGISFIFVMPILGLVARGSSERFLSLIYRCFLFMTVAVVLLLILSFLNGLFILTDLPANLGKTVNIVSLVGINLIMAYTFMKLAVQVGVSKLASLSWFILLDIVGVFLFRILRVF
;
A
#
# COMPACT_ATOMS: atom_id res chain seq x y z
N VAL A 1 22.50 -4.42 -10.73
CA VAL A 1 23.89 -3.91 -10.93
C VAL A 1 23.77 -2.38 -10.87
N ALA A 2 24.30 -1.76 -9.81
CA ALA A 2 24.36 -0.32 -9.73
C ALA A 2 25.28 0.18 -10.85
N THR A 3 24.73 0.85 -11.85
CA THR A 3 25.53 1.43 -12.93
C THR A 3 26.32 2.59 -12.33
N ARG A 4 27.58 2.35 -12.08
CA ARG A 4 28.54 3.34 -11.57
C ARG A 4 28.94 4.23 -12.74
N THR A 5 28.11 5.20 -13.10
CA THR A 5 28.51 6.25 -14.03
C THR A 5 29.09 7.37 -13.18
N VAL A 6 30.41 7.39 -13.07
CA VAL A 6 31.14 8.49 -12.45
C VAL A 6 31.11 9.65 -13.45
N LEU A 7 30.31 10.67 -13.17
CA LEU A 7 30.31 11.91 -13.90
C LEU A 7 31.00 12.99 -13.05
N SER A 8 31.85 13.72 -13.73
CA SER A 8 32.73 14.79 -13.28
C SER A 8 32.32 15.61 -12.04
N THR A 9 33.20 15.66 -11.15
CA THR A 9 33.54 16.43 -9.97
C THR A 9 33.08 17.89 -9.93
N GLU A 10 31.81 18.15 -9.69
CA GLU A 10 31.42 19.26 -8.86
C GLU A 10 30.87 18.68 -7.55
N ASN A 11 31.44 19.09 -6.44
CA ASN A 11 31.11 18.68 -5.08
C ASN A 11 29.66 19.06 -4.81
N GLN A 12 28.73 18.12 -5.11
CA GLN A 12 27.32 18.37 -4.88
C GLN A 12 27.05 18.25 -3.40
N SER A 13 26.48 19.29 -2.83
CA SER A 13 26.20 19.37 -1.39
C SER A 13 25.07 18.47 -0.94
N GLN A 14 24.19 18.00 -1.85
CA GLN A 14 22.93 17.30 -1.53
C GLN A 14 22.65 16.11 -2.46
N ASN A 15 21.75 15.21 -1.98
CA ASN A 15 21.20 14.15 -2.81
C ASN A 15 19.93 14.66 -3.51
N TYR A 16 19.79 14.41 -4.82
CA TYR A 16 18.62 14.81 -5.60
C TYR A 16 17.74 13.60 -5.89
N LEU A 17 16.49 13.63 -5.40
CA LEU A 17 15.48 12.64 -5.73
C LEU A 17 14.65 13.17 -6.91
N ILE A 18 14.82 12.53 -8.07
CA ILE A 18 14.17 12.91 -9.32
C ILE A 18 12.96 12.01 -9.53
N TYR A 19 11.80 12.61 -9.74
CA TYR A 19 10.52 11.90 -9.87
C TYR A 19 9.65 12.50 -10.97
N ASP A 20 8.62 11.76 -11.37
CA ASP A 20 7.63 12.21 -12.32
C ASP A 20 6.64 13.20 -11.66
N GLY A 21 6.77 14.47 -12.01
CA GLY A 21 5.95 15.56 -11.48
C GLY A 21 4.50 15.55 -11.97
N ASP A 22 4.20 14.93 -13.13
CA ASP A 22 2.85 14.84 -13.68
C ASP A 22 2.05 13.69 -13.05
N CYS A 23 2.75 12.68 -12.53
CA CYS A 23 2.16 11.54 -11.86
C CYS A 23 1.63 11.90 -10.46
N VAL A 24 0.31 11.83 -10.25
CA VAL A 24 -0.33 12.10 -8.95
C VAL A 24 0.17 11.15 -7.86
N PHE A 25 0.33 9.85 -8.17
CA PHE A 25 0.87 8.86 -7.23
C PHE A 25 2.29 9.23 -6.81
N CYS A 26 3.15 9.63 -7.77
CA CYS A 26 4.52 10.02 -7.49
C CYS A 26 4.61 11.26 -6.62
N ARG A 27 3.80 12.29 -6.91
CA ARG A 27 3.74 13.52 -6.08
C ARG A 27 3.32 13.21 -4.64
N ASN A 28 2.28 12.39 -4.46
CA ASN A 28 1.80 12.02 -3.14
C ASN A 28 2.85 11.20 -2.36
N SER A 29 3.54 10.27 -3.04
CA SER A 29 4.62 9.49 -2.45
C SER A 29 5.80 10.39 -2.03
N VAL A 30 6.17 11.35 -2.86
CA VAL A 30 7.22 12.32 -2.55
C VAL A 30 6.81 13.24 -1.39
N GLN A 31 5.55 13.67 -1.29
CA GLN A 31 5.08 14.44 -0.14
C GLN A 31 5.19 13.65 1.16
N ALA A 32 4.88 12.35 1.14
CA ALA A 32 5.07 11.48 2.29
C ALA A 32 6.57 11.35 2.66
N LEU A 33 7.43 11.16 1.66
CA LEU A 33 8.89 11.10 1.87
C LEU A 33 9.47 12.41 2.43
N LYS A 34 8.99 13.57 1.96
CA LYS A 34 9.39 14.88 2.51
C LYS A 34 9.09 15.01 4.01
N ARG A 35 7.94 14.48 4.45
CA ARG A 35 7.58 14.50 5.89
C ARG A 35 8.47 13.59 6.72
N LEU A 36 9.01 12.52 6.12
CA LEU A 36 9.90 11.57 6.78
C LEU A 36 11.37 12.01 6.75
N ASP A 37 11.75 12.88 5.83
CA ASP A 37 13.10 13.42 5.68
C ASP A 37 13.33 14.63 6.60
N THR A 38 13.20 14.41 7.91
CA THR A 38 13.37 15.44 8.94
C THR A 38 14.76 16.06 8.97
N LYS A 39 15.75 15.43 8.33
CA LYS A 39 17.14 15.89 8.24
C LYS A 39 17.46 16.61 6.94
N GLU A 40 16.46 16.80 6.08
CA GLU A 40 16.61 17.45 4.76
C GLU A 40 17.77 16.88 3.92
N ILE A 41 17.90 15.53 3.95
CA ILE A 41 18.98 14.80 3.25
C ILE A 41 18.77 14.86 1.73
N PHE A 42 17.51 15.00 1.28
CA PHE A 42 17.11 14.90 -0.10
C PHE A 42 16.51 16.22 -0.61
N LYS A 43 16.92 16.63 -1.82
CA LYS A 43 16.21 17.63 -2.61
C LYS A 43 15.32 16.93 -3.62
N PHE A 44 14.03 17.17 -3.54
CA PHE A 44 13.02 16.52 -4.38
C PHE A 44 12.74 17.37 -5.61
N VAL A 45 12.99 16.82 -6.80
CA VAL A 45 12.93 17.56 -8.06
C VAL A 45 12.07 16.80 -9.06
N PRO A 46 10.99 17.42 -9.61
CA PRO A 46 10.31 16.86 -10.77
C PRO A 46 11.27 16.78 -11.97
N TYR A 47 11.21 15.70 -12.75
CA TYR A 47 12.12 15.59 -13.90
C TYR A 47 11.84 16.68 -14.96
N GLN A 48 10.65 17.22 -14.99
CA GLN A 48 10.26 18.34 -15.86
C GLN A 48 11.07 19.62 -15.58
N ASP A 49 11.53 19.78 -14.32
CA ASP A 49 12.29 20.95 -13.87
C ASP A 49 13.83 20.75 -13.95
N LEU A 50 14.29 19.61 -14.45
CA LEU A 50 15.74 19.31 -14.53
C LEU A 50 16.54 20.30 -15.37
N LYS A 51 15.91 20.91 -16.37
CA LYS A 51 16.56 21.94 -17.22
C LYS A 51 17.04 23.16 -16.41
N ASN A 52 16.41 23.41 -15.26
CA ASN A 52 16.76 24.53 -14.37
C ASN A 52 17.90 24.18 -13.40
N LEU A 53 18.36 22.94 -13.43
CA LEU A 53 19.44 22.44 -12.59
C LEU A 53 20.62 22.09 -13.49
N ASN A 54 21.80 22.63 -13.17
CA ASN A 54 23.07 22.30 -13.87
C ASN A 54 23.52 20.87 -13.52
N LEU A 55 22.62 19.87 -13.68
CA LEU A 55 22.92 18.46 -13.45
C LEU A 55 23.28 17.78 -14.77
N THR A 56 24.49 17.28 -14.87
CA THR A 56 24.90 16.45 -16.00
C THR A 56 24.38 15.04 -15.79
N LEU A 57 23.25 14.71 -16.44
CA LEU A 57 22.59 13.40 -16.32
C LEU A 57 22.74 12.63 -17.63
N PRO A 58 22.93 11.29 -17.59
CA PRO A 58 22.95 10.45 -18.79
C PRO A 58 21.62 10.54 -19.55
N SER A 59 21.68 10.59 -20.88
CA SER A 59 20.50 10.69 -21.75
C SER A 59 19.61 9.44 -21.77
N ASN A 60 20.12 8.30 -21.29
CA ASN A 60 19.41 7.02 -21.26
C ASN A 60 18.54 6.80 -20.01
N LEU A 61 18.32 7.83 -19.18
CA LEU A 61 17.49 7.74 -17.99
C LEU A 61 16.00 7.87 -18.35
N GLN A 62 15.18 6.98 -17.81
CA GLN A 62 13.73 6.94 -18.04
C GLN A 62 12.99 7.45 -16.80
N PHE A 63 12.97 8.77 -16.61
CA PHE A 63 12.37 9.44 -15.45
C PHE A 63 10.86 9.24 -15.35
N ASP A 64 10.22 8.97 -16.46
CA ASP A 64 8.80 8.67 -16.59
C ASP A 64 8.43 7.24 -16.17
N ARG A 65 9.41 6.36 -15.98
CA ARG A 65 9.18 4.95 -15.60
C ARG A 65 9.51 4.64 -14.15
N GLU A 66 10.57 5.23 -13.65
CA GLU A 66 11.08 4.92 -12.32
C GLU A 66 11.67 6.15 -11.64
N ILE A 67 11.73 6.10 -10.32
CA ILE A 67 12.37 7.13 -9.50
C ILE A 67 13.88 7.02 -9.63
N HIS A 68 14.58 8.15 -9.65
CA HIS A 68 16.02 8.22 -9.72
C HIS A 68 16.57 9.02 -8.54
N LEU A 69 17.64 8.52 -7.94
CA LEU A 69 18.36 9.22 -6.88
C LEU A 69 19.79 9.52 -7.34
N TYR A 70 20.09 10.79 -7.48
CA TYR A 70 21.44 11.27 -7.71
C TYR A 70 22.07 11.64 -6.37
N THR A 71 23.06 10.86 -5.96
CA THR A 71 23.69 11.05 -4.65
C THR A 71 24.79 12.11 -4.70
N LYS A 72 25.07 12.76 -3.57
CA LYS A 72 26.23 13.69 -3.42
C LYS A 72 27.59 13.08 -3.80
N LYS A 73 27.67 11.74 -3.89
CA LYS A 73 28.86 11.01 -4.33
C LYS A 73 28.90 10.77 -5.83
N GLY A 74 27.98 11.37 -6.61
CA GLY A 74 27.89 11.18 -8.06
C GLY A 74 27.31 9.82 -8.49
N LEU A 75 26.73 9.03 -7.56
CA LEU A 75 26.09 7.75 -7.89
C LEU A 75 24.66 7.98 -8.30
N ILE A 76 24.23 7.34 -9.39
CA ILE A 76 22.83 7.30 -9.81
C ILE A 76 22.23 5.95 -9.41
N LEU A 77 21.23 5.98 -8.54
CA LEU A 77 20.46 4.84 -8.12
C LEU A 77 19.08 4.91 -8.77
N LYS A 78 18.58 3.77 -9.29
CA LYS A 78 17.33 3.69 -10.03
C LYS A 78 16.32 2.81 -9.29
N GLY A 79 15.04 3.16 -9.37
CA GLY A 79 13.94 2.34 -8.92
C GLY A 79 14.09 1.79 -7.51
N PRO A 80 14.10 0.44 -7.33
CA PRO A 80 14.18 -0.17 -6.01
C PRO A 80 15.47 0.15 -5.25
N HIS A 81 16.59 0.37 -5.95
CA HIS A 81 17.84 0.78 -5.31
C HIS A 81 17.75 2.18 -4.70
N ALA A 82 17.04 3.10 -5.37
CA ALA A 82 16.78 4.44 -4.84
C ALA A 82 15.93 4.37 -3.58
N ILE A 83 14.84 3.60 -3.60
CA ILE A 83 13.94 3.41 -2.43
C ILE A 83 14.71 2.80 -1.25
N ILE A 84 15.47 1.74 -1.48
CA ILE A 84 16.28 1.09 -0.42
C ILE A 84 17.28 2.10 0.18
N TYR A 85 17.91 2.92 -0.64
CA TYR A 85 18.84 3.95 -0.15
C TYR A 85 18.11 4.98 0.72
N ILE A 86 16.95 5.46 0.29
CA ILE A 86 16.12 6.41 1.04
C ILE A 86 15.73 5.79 2.40
N LEU A 87 15.21 4.56 2.40
CA LEU A 87 14.85 3.87 3.64
C LEU A 87 16.04 3.70 4.59
N LYS A 88 17.23 3.35 4.07
CA LYS A 88 18.46 3.19 4.88
C LYS A 88 18.94 4.51 5.52
N THR A 89 18.61 5.64 4.94
CA THR A 89 19.03 6.97 5.42
C THR A 89 17.97 7.68 6.26
N THR A 90 16.73 7.19 6.26
CA THR A 90 15.60 7.72 7.03
C THR A 90 15.33 6.91 8.30
N PHE A 91 14.21 7.18 8.97
CA PHE A 91 13.76 6.46 10.17
C PHE A 91 13.60 4.94 9.96
N PHE A 92 13.27 4.50 8.73
CA PHE A 92 13.04 3.08 8.40
C PHE A 92 14.32 2.32 7.99
N LYS A 93 15.46 2.63 8.61
CA LYS A 93 16.76 2.01 8.28
C LYS A 93 16.73 0.48 8.27
N TRP A 94 16.08 -0.13 9.26
CA TRP A 94 15.94 -1.59 9.37
C TRP A 94 15.19 -2.20 8.17
N LEU A 95 14.12 -1.52 7.70
CA LEU A 95 13.36 -1.95 6.52
C LEU A 95 14.21 -1.85 5.24
N GLY A 96 14.96 -0.77 5.08
CA GLY A 96 15.90 -0.62 3.97
C GLY A 96 17.01 -1.68 3.98
N LEU A 97 17.49 -2.10 5.15
CA LEU A 97 18.44 -3.19 5.28
C LEU A 97 17.80 -4.53 4.88
N LEU A 98 16.60 -4.81 5.39
CA LEU A 98 15.85 -6.04 5.10
C LEU A 98 15.56 -6.18 3.60
N LEU A 99 14.94 -5.16 2.97
CA LEU A 99 14.61 -5.16 1.54
C LEU A 99 15.83 -5.19 0.62
N GLY A 100 16.99 -4.76 1.13
CA GLY A 100 18.26 -4.80 0.42
C GLY A 100 19.06 -6.08 0.56
N LEU A 101 18.57 -7.09 1.31
CA LEU A 101 19.23 -8.39 1.44
C LEU A 101 19.27 -9.11 0.07
N PRO A 102 20.39 -9.76 -0.29
CA PRO A 102 20.56 -10.35 -1.61
C PRO A 102 19.46 -11.33 -2.02
N PHE A 103 18.93 -12.11 -1.08
CA PHE A 103 17.86 -13.09 -1.33
C PHE A 103 16.46 -12.42 -1.41
N LEU A 104 16.23 -11.28 -0.76
CA LEU A 104 14.97 -10.52 -0.82
C LEU A 104 14.94 -9.50 -1.95
N PHE A 105 16.09 -9.02 -2.38
CA PHE A 105 16.17 -7.99 -3.40
C PHE A 105 15.47 -8.33 -4.73
N PRO A 106 15.57 -9.56 -5.27
CA PRO A 106 14.82 -9.92 -6.48
C PRO A 106 13.30 -9.75 -6.30
N PHE A 107 12.76 -10.15 -5.14
CA PHE A 107 11.35 -9.95 -4.81
C PHE A 107 11.01 -8.45 -4.66
N THR A 108 11.82 -7.70 -3.92
CA THR A 108 11.66 -6.24 -3.76
C THR A 108 11.63 -5.53 -5.12
N ARG A 109 12.46 -5.96 -6.06
CA ARG A 109 12.52 -5.43 -7.42
C ARG A 109 11.22 -5.70 -8.19
N GLU A 110 10.73 -6.93 -8.19
CA GLU A 110 9.49 -7.30 -8.89
C GLU A 110 8.28 -6.53 -8.31
N VAL A 111 8.19 -6.45 -6.98
CA VAL A 111 7.13 -5.68 -6.29
C VAL A 111 7.21 -4.20 -6.65
N TYR A 112 8.41 -3.60 -6.63
CA TYR A 112 8.58 -2.19 -7.02
C TYR A 112 8.08 -1.93 -8.44
N TYR A 113 8.51 -2.74 -9.42
CA TYR A 113 8.10 -2.55 -10.81
C TYR A 113 6.63 -2.87 -11.04
N ALA A 114 6.06 -3.80 -10.29
CA ALA A 114 4.62 -4.04 -10.31
C ALA A 114 3.83 -2.80 -9.83
N PHE A 115 4.28 -2.12 -8.75
CA PHE A 115 3.70 -0.85 -8.32
C PHE A 115 3.93 0.27 -9.34
N ALA A 116 5.16 0.43 -9.82
CA ALA A 116 5.51 1.49 -10.77
C ALA A 116 4.73 1.38 -12.09
N SER A 117 4.52 0.17 -12.60
CA SER A 117 3.74 -0.08 -13.82
C SER A 117 2.24 0.13 -13.65
N ASN A 118 1.71 -0.05 -12.44
CA ASN A 118 0.28 0.03 -12.15
C ASN A 118 -0.11 1.28 -11.33
N ARG A 119 0.78 2.24 -11.18
CA ARG A 119 0.58 3.43 -10.33
C ARG A 119 -0.63 4.29 -10.71
N TYR A 120 -1.04 4.28 -11.99
CA TYR A 120 -2.23 4.96 -12.49
C TYR A 120 -3.53 4.38 -11.92
N LEU A 121 -3.54 3.10 -11.52
CA LEU A 121 -4.72 2.45 -10.94
C LEU A 121 -5.00 2.94 -9.51
N PHE A 122 -3.98 3.38 -8.79
CA PHE A 122 -4.14 3.90 -7.44
C PHE A 122 -4.63 5.35 -7.42
N ASN A 123 -4.19 6.15 -8.38
CA ASN A 123 -4.59 7.54 -8.54
C ASN A 123 -4.88 7.81 -10.01
N PRO A 124 -6.16 7.87 -10.42
CA PRO A 124 -6.50 8.15 -11.79
C PRO A 124 -5.94 9.51 -12.17
N CYS A 125 -5.19 9.53 -13.24
CA CYS A 125 -4.81 10.75 -13.90
C CYS A 125 -5.97 11.20 -14.81
N THR A 126 -6.06 12.50 -15.08
CA THR A 126 -7.02 13.08 -16.03
C THR A 126 -6.22 13.63 -17.21
N GLY A 127 -6.45 13.09 -18.42
CA GLY A 127 -5.84 13.61 -19.64
C GLY A 127 -5.07 12.57 -20.46
N LYS A 128 -4.47 13.03 -21.57
CA LYS A 128 -3.72 12.21 -22.54
C LYS A 128 -2.49 11.50 -21.94
N GLU A 129 -1.97 12.03 -20.84
CA GLU A 129 -0.81 11.45 -20.12
C GLU A 129 -1.13 10.08 -19.52
N CYS A 130 -2.42 9.78 -19.27
CA CYS A 130 -2.86 8.50 -18.77
C CYS A 130 -2.70 7.36 -19.76
N GLU A 131 -2.86 7.62 -21.05
CA GLU A 131 -2.76 6.60 -22.11
C GLU A 131 -1.36 5.97 -22.13
N ILE A 132 -0.32 6.76 -21.87
CA ILE A 132 1.08 6.30 -21.84
C ILE A 132 1.31 5.28 -20.73
N TYR A 133 0.58 5.37 -19.59
CA TYR A 133 0.76 4.48 -18.45
C TYR A 133 -0.01 3.18 -18.60
N THR A 134 -1.15 3.16 -19.29
CA THR A 134 -1.94 1.94 -19.51
C THR A 134 -1.22 0.94 -20.40
N GLU A 135 -0.47 1.38 -21.40
CA GLU A 135 0.32 0.53 -22.29
C GLU A 135 1.47 -0.20 -21.59
N ARG A 136 1.89 0.26 -20.41
CA ARG A 136 3.04 -0.28 -19.66
C ARG A 136 2.68 -1.38 -18.69
N SER A 137 1.41 -1.53 -18.37
CA SER A 137 0.98 -2.57 -17.46
C SER A 137 0.94 -3.92 -18.17
N SER A 138 1.47 -4.94 -17.53
CA SER A 138 1.46 -6.31 -18.05
C SER A 138 0.64 -7.21 -17.13
N LEU A 139 0.12 -8.31 -17.68
CA LEU A 139 -0.57 -9.32 -16.88
C LEU A 139 0.30 -9.82 -15.71
N LYS A 140 1.62 -9.95 -15.95
CA LYS A 140 2.59 -10.33 -14.91
C LYS A 140 2.63 -9.29 -13.78
N SER A 141 2.70 -8.00 -14.10
CA SER A 141 2.75 -6.93 -13.08
C SER A 141 1.47 -6.88 -12.26
N HIS A 142 0.31 -7.12 -12.89
CA HIS A 142 -0.97 -7.24 -12.21
C HIS A 142 -0.98 -8.45 -11.26
N ALA A 143 -0.56 -9.62 -11.73
CA ALA A 143 -0.53 -10.84 -10.92
C ALA A 143 0.38 -10.69 -9.70
N VAL A 144 1.59 -10.13 -9.87
CA VAL A 144 2.51 -9.87 -8.76
C VAL A 144 1.88 -8.93 -7.73
N LEU A 145 1.30 -7.82 -8.16
CA LEU A 145 0.71 -6.84 -7.26
C LEU A 145 -0.48 -7.41 -6.49
N MET A 146 -1.38 -8.15 -7.18
CA MET A 146 -2.50 -8.85 -6.55
C MET A 146 -2.03 -9.87 -5.52
N SER A 147 -1.02 -10.68 -5.86
CA SER A 147 -0.46 -11.68 -4.96
C SER A 147 0.10 -11.03 -3.68
N VAL A 148 0.79 -9.91 -3.81
CA VAL A 148 1.31 -9.14 -2.65
C VAL A 148 0.17 -8.70 -1.74
N PHE A 149 -0.90 -8.11 -2.28
CA PHE A 149 -2.04 -7.68 -1.49
C PHE A 149 -2.75 -8.84 -0.80
N ILE A 150 -2.96 -9.96 -1.50
CA ILE A 150 -3.58 -11.16 -0.94
C ILE A 150 -2.73 -11.72 0.21
N ILE A 151 -1.41 -11.81 0.03
CA ILE A 151 -0.49 -12.29 1.07
C ILE A 151 -0.54 -11.38 2.30
N ILE A 152 -0.49 -10.05 2.11
CA ILE A 152 -0.60 -9.09 3.21
C ILE A 152 -1.93 -9.25 3.93
N ALA A 153 -3.04 -9.38 3.19
CA ALA A 153 -4.37 -9.54 3.77
C ALA A 153 -4.48 -10.85 4.58
N LEU A 154 -3.98 -11.95 4.06
CA LEU A 154 -4.01 -13.26 4.74
C LEU A 154 -3.16 -13.25 6.02
N ILE A 155 -1.91 -12.79 5.93
CA ILE A 155 -1.01 -12.74 7.10
C ILE A 155 -1.58 -11.79 8.16
N GLY A 156 -2.04 -10.63 7.77
CA GLY A 156 -2.58 -9.65 8.70
C GLY A 156 -3.87 -10.12 9.38
N SER A 157 -4.79 -10.76 8.63
CA SER A 157 -6.00 -11.35 9.19
C SER A 157 -5.68 -12.48 10.18
N LEU A 158 -4.67 -13.30 9.86
CA LEU A 158 -4.23 -14.38 10.75
C LEU A 158 -3.64 -13.83 12.06
N ILE A 159 -2.74 -12.85 11.96
CA ILE A 159 -2.15 -12.20 13.14
C ILE A 159 -3.24 -11.56 14.01
N TYR A 160 -4.18 -10.85 13.38
CA TYR A 160 -5.30 -10.25 14.12
C TYR A 160 -6.19 -11.32 14.75
N GLY A 161 -6.53 -12.38 14.04
CA GLY A 161 -7.33 -13.49 14.56
C GLY A 161 -6.66 -14.16 15.77
N LEU A 162 -5.34 -14.35 15.73
CA LEU A 162 -4.57 -14.86 16.88
C LEU A 162 -4.62 -13.90 18.07
N SER A 163 -4.50 -12.60 17.85
CA SER A 163 -4.50 -11.59 18.93
C SER A 163 -5.87 -11.44 19.58
N ILE A 164 -6.96 -11.49 18.80
CA ILE A 164 -8.32 -11.36 19.33
C ILE A 164 -8.73 -12.59 20.16
N GLY A 165 -8.20 -13.76 19.84
CA GLY A 165 -8.42 -14.99 20.61
C GLY A 165 -7.97 -14.89 22.07
N ILE A 166 -7.03 -14.00 22.39
CA ILE A 166 -6.59 -13.74 23.75
C ILE A 166 -7.67 -12.98 24.55
N LEU A 167 -8.42 -12.10 23.89
CA LEU A 167 -9.47 -11.28 24.52
C LEU A 167 -10.85 -11.96 24.52
N LEU A 168 -11.10 -12.83 23.55
CA LEU A 168 -12.33 -13.55 23.36
C LEU A 168 -12.07 -15.05 23.51
N PRO A 169 -12.27 -15.64 24.69
CA PRO A 169 -11.87 -17.02 24.99
C PRO A 169 -12.55 -18.09 24.12
N TYR A 170 -13.65 -17.79 23.45
CA TYR A 170 -14.30 -18.67 22.47
C TYR A 170 -13.65 -18.64 21.07
N LEU A 171 -12.74 -17.69 20.80
CA LEU A 171 -11.89 -17.63 19.61
C LEU A 171 -10.48 -18.14 19.89
N THR A 172 -10.34 -19.07 20.79
CA THR A 172 -9.05 -19.54 21.27
C THR A 172 -8.24 -20.27 20.20
N GLY A 173 -6.99 -19.87 20.05
CA GLY A 173 -5.97 -20.58 19.29
C GLY A 173 -5.99 -20.42 17.77
N ALA A 174 -5.19 -21.25 17.11
CA ALA A 174 -5.00 -21.21 15.66
C ALA A 174 -6.31 -21.50 14.87
N GLU A 175 -7.20 -22.31 15.40
CA GLU A 175 -8.49 -22.64 14.75
C GLU A 175 -9.38 -21.41 14.62
N GLY A 176 -9.53 -20.62 15.69
CA GLY A 176 -10.31 -19.37 15.65
C GLY A 176 -9.71 -18.36 14.67
N ALA A 177 -8.39 -18.22 14.65
CA ALA A 177 -7.70 -17.34 13.72
C ALA A 177 -7.88 -17.78 12.25
N ILE A 178 -7.82 -19.07 11.96
CA ILE A 178 -8.07 -19.63 10.63
C ILE A 178 -9.51 -19.38 10.21
N LYS A 179 -10.49 -19.67 11.08
CA LYS A 179 -11.92 -19.42 10.81
C LYS A 179 -12.19 -17.94 10.52
N PHE A 180 -11.62 -17.03 11.31
CA PHE A 180 -11.72 -15.58 11.08
C PHE A 180 -11.16 -15.19 9.71
N THR A 181 -9.97 -15.67 9.36
CA THR A 181 -9.32 -15.38 8.08
C THR A 181 -10.14 -15.92 6.90
N LEU A 182 -10.65 -17.15 7.02
CA LEU A 182 -11.50 -17.77 6.00
C LEU A 182 -12.82 -16.99 5.82
N ALA A 183 -13.49 -16.64 6.91
CA ALA A 183 -14.75 -15.89 6.84
C ALA A 183 -14.54 -14.52 6.16
N SER A 184 -13.49 -13.82 6.52
CA SER A 184 -13.14 -12.52 5.90
C SER A 184 -12.81 -12.66 4.41
N GLY A 185 -12.02 -13.67 4.03
CA GLY A 185 -11.66 -13.93 2.63
C GLY A 185 -12.88 -14.35 1.79
N ILE A 186 -13.71 -15.24 2.30
CA ILE A 186 -14.95 -15.69 1.63
C ILE A 186 -15.90 -14.51 1.44
N SER A 187 -16.13 -13.69 2.48
CA SER A 187 -16.97 -12.47 2.38
C SER A 187 -16.51 -11.57 1.25
N PHE A 188 -15.21 -11.33 1.16
CA PHE A 188 -14.63 -10.50 0.12
C PHE A 188 -14.85 -11.08 -1.28
N ILE A 189 -14.61 -12.40 -1.46
CA ILE A 189 -14.80 -13.09 -2.75
C ILE A 189 -16.28 -13.05 -3.18
N PHE A 190 -17.23 -13.26 -2.26
CA PHE A 190 -18.66 -13.23 -2.58
C PHE A 190 -19.16 -11.85 -2.98
N VAL A 191 -18.63 -10.79 -2.37
CA VAL A 191 -19.13 -9.44 -2.59
C VAL A 191 -18.41 -8.72 -3.77
N MET A 192 -17.23 -9.20 -4.18
CA MET A 192 -16.47 -8.62 -5.31
C MET A 192 -17.21 -8.62 -6.66
N PRO A 193 -17.92 -9.70 -7.08
CA PRO A 193 -18.69 -9.67 -8.33
C PRO A 193 -19.77 -8.60 -8.35
N ILE A 194 -20.41 -8.32 -7.21
CA ILE A 194 -21.44 -7.28 -7.07
C ILE A 194 -20.82 -5.90 -7.35
N LEU A 195 -19.58 -5.68 -6.90
CA LEU A 195 -18.84 -4.46 -7.21
C LEU A 195 -18.62 -4.28 -8.73
N GLY A 196 -18.37 -5.39 -9.44
CA GLY A 196 -18.28 -5.40 -10.90
C GLY A 196 -19.56 -4.96 -11.60
N LEU A 197 -20.72 -5.37 -11.07
CA LEU A 197 -22.02 -4.95 -11.58
C LEU A 197 -22.28 -3.45 -11.37
N VAL A 198 -21.77 -2.90 -10.26
CA VAL A 198 -21.89 -1.48 -9.92
C VAL A 198 -20.95 -0.61 -10.77
N ALA A 199 -19.80 -1.12 -11.16
CA ALA A 199 -18.79 -0.44 -11.96
C ALA A 199 -19.10 -0.37 -13.46
N ARG A 200 -20.38 -0.47 -13.86
CA ARG A 200 -20.87 -0.50 -15.26
C ARG A 200 -20.09 0.45 -16.17
N GLY A 201 -19.44 -0.09 -17.22
CA GLY A 201 -19.01 0.71 -18.36
C GLY A 201 -17.64 0.44 -18.97
N SER A 202 -16.61 -0.01 -18.27
CA SER A 202 -15.36 -0.38 -18.91
C SER A 202 -14.54 -1.36 -18.04
N SER A 203 -13.80 -2.25 -18.69
CA SER A 203 -12.88 -3.16 -18.05
C SER A 203 -11.82 -2.43 -17.22
N GLU A 204 -11.38 -1.24 -17.66
CA GLU A 204 -10.40 -0.41 -16.96
C GLU A 204 -10.95 0.15 -15.64
N ARG A 205 -12.21 0.63 -15.63
CA ARG A 205 -12.85 1.10 -14.40
C ARG A 205 -13.02 -0.03 -13.39
N PHE A 206 -13.41 -1.19 -13.86
CA PHE A 206 -13.51 -2.38 -13.01
C PHE A 206 -12.16 -2.78 -12.42
N LEU A 207 -11.11 -2.83 -13.23
CA LEU A 207 -9.77 -3.14 -12.79
C LEU A 207 -9.24 -2.11 -11.78
N SER A 208 -9.43 -0.82 -12.05
CA SER A 208 -9.07 0.26 -11.12
C SER A 208 -9.81 0.13 -9.78
N LEU A 209 -11.08 -0.26 -9.80
CA LEU A 209 -11.87 -0.47 -8.60
C LEU A 209 -11.36 -1.66 -7.77
N ILE A 210 -11.01 -2.78 -8.44
CA ILE A 210 -10.39 -3.95 -7.80
C ILE A 210 -9.10 -3.54 -7.06
N TYR A 211 -8.19 -2.81 -7.71
CA TYR A 211 -6.94 -2.37 -7.08
C TYR A 211 -7.19 -1.47 -5.87
N ARG A 212 -8.19 -0.60 -5.94
CA ARG A 212 -8.58 0.25 -4.81
C ARG A 212 -9.15 -0.55 -3.66
N CYS A 213 -9.90 -1.61 -3.96
CA CYS A 213 -10.36 -2.56 -2.93
C CYS A 213 -9.18 -3.26 -2.25
N PHE A 214 -8.17 -3.68 -3.00
CA PHE A 214 -6.98 -4.29 -2.41
C PHE A 214 -6.15 -3.28 -1.59
N LEU A 215 -6.00 -2.06 -2.06
CA LEU A 215 -5.36 -0.98 -1.27
C LEU A 215 -6.14 -0.74 0.03
N PHE A 216 -7.44 -0.66 -0.06
CA PHE A 216 -8.35 -0.54 1.07
C PHE A 216 -8.18 -1.70 2.05
N MET A 217 -8.15 -2.96 1.59
CA MET A 217 -7.89 -4.14 2.42
C MET A 217 -6.54 -4.06 3.12
N THR A 218 -5.51 -3.57 2.44
CA THR A 218 -4.18 -3.38 3.05
C THR A 218 -4.23 -2.37 4.20
N VAL A 219 -4.95 -1.26 4.03
CA VAL A 219 -5.16 -0.27 5.10
C VAL A 219 -5.92 -0.88 6.27
N ALA A 220 -6.98 -1.67 6.00
CA ALA A 220 -7.71 -2.39 7.04
C ALA A 220 -6.78 -3.31 7.85
N VAL A 221 -5.97 -4.09 7.17
CA VAL A 221 -5.00 -5.00 7.82
C VAL A 221 -4.01 -4.25 8.70
N VAL A 222 -3.47 -3.11 8.23
CA VAL A 222 -2.57 -2.28 9.04
C VAL A 222 -3.26 -1.78 10.31
N LEU A 223 -4.51 -1.32 10.20
CA LEU A 223 -5.30 -0.89 11.37
C LEU A 223 -5.57 -2.03 12.34
N LEU A 224 -5.89 -3.23 11.84
CA LEU A 224 -6.06 -4.43 12.65
C LEU A 224 -4.77 -4.87 13.34
N LEU A 225 -3.62 -4.74 12.69
CA LEU A 225 -2.31 -5.02 13.30
C LEU A 225 -1.97 -4.02 14.42
N ILE A 226 -2.31 -2.74 14.24
CA ILE A 226 -2.17 -1.73 15.30
C ILE A 226 -3.06 -2.11 16.49
N LEU A 227 -4.31 -2.50 16.24
CA LEU A 227 -5.21 -2.95 17.30
C LEU A 227 -4.69 -4.22 18.00
N SER A 228 -4.09 -5.16 17.25
CA SER A 228 -3.44 -6.34 17.82
C SER A 228 -2.30 -5.99 18.76
N PHE A 229 -1.49 -5.01 18.38
CA PHE A 229 -0.41 -4.49 19.23
C PHE A 229 -0.96 -3.84 20.51
N LEU A 230 -2.01 -3.04 20.41
CA LEU A 230 -2.69 -2.45 21.57
C LEU A 230 -3.25 -3.53 22.51
N ASN A 231 -3.84 -4.58 21.96
CA ASN A 231 -4.31 -5.73 22.74
C ASN A 231 -3.18 -6.40 23.51
N GLY A 232 -2.01 -6.57 22.89
CA GLY A 232 -0.81 -7.08 23.57
C GLY A 232 -0.37 -6.20 24.75
N LEU A 233 -0.44 -4.87 24.60
CA LEU A 233 -0.13 -3.93 25.67
C LEU A 233 -1.12 -4.04 26.85
N PHE A 234 -2.43 -4.21 26.56
CA PHE A 234 -3.44 -4.41 27.62
C PHE A 234 -3.15 -5.64 28.48
N ILE A 235 -2.67 -6.71 27.84
CA ILE A 235 -2.30 -7.95 28.56
C ILE A 235 -1.07 -7.73 29.45
N LEU A 236 -0.06 -7.02 28.91
CA LEU A 236 1.18 -6.75 29.66
C LEU A 236 1.00 -5.78 30.84
N THR A 237 -0.06 -4.96 30.82
CA THR A 237 -0.31 -3.95 31.87
C THR A 237 -1.34 -4.39 32.91
N ASP A 238 -1.77 -5.68 32.91
CA ASP A 238 -2.75 -6.24 33.84
C ASP A 238 -4.06 -5.40 33.96
N LEU A 239 -4.43 -4.69 32.90
CA LEU A 239 -5.64 -3.89 32.87
C LEU A 239 -6.91 -4.78 32.93
N PRO A 240 -8.02 -4.29 33.53
CA PRO A 240 -9.25 -5.08 33.65
C PRO A 240 -9.71 -5.61 32.27
N ALA A 241 -9.97 -6.92 32.18
CA ALA A 241 -10.38 -7.58 30.95
C ALA A 241 -11.62 -6.92 30.28
N ASN A 242 -12.54 -6.39 31.09
CA ASN A 242 -13.73 -5.68 30.60
C ASN A 242 -13.36 -4.38 29.88
N LEU A 243 -12.32 -3.66 30.35
CA LEU A 243 -11.81 -2.47 29.68
C LEU A 243 -11.20 -2.83 28.32
N GLY A 244 -10.38 -3.89 28.26
CA GLY A 244 -9.80 -4.39 27.02
C GLY A 244 -10.87 -4.78 25.99
N LYS A 245 -11.94 -5.48 26.40
CA LYS A 245 -13.08 -5.81 25.53
C LYS A 245 -13.78 -4.56 25.00
N THR A 246 -14.07 -3.60 25.87
CA THR A 246 -14.73 -2.34 25.48
C THR A 246 -13.89 -1.56 24.48
N VAL A 247 -12.60 -1.40 24.74
CA VAL A 247 -11.67 -0.71 23.83
C VAL A 247 -11.61 -1.41 22.48
N ASN A 248 -11.58 -2.75 22.45
CA ASN A 248 -11.60 -3.49 21.19
C ASN A 248 -12.87 -3.26 20.39
N ILE A 249 -14.03 -3.35 21.01
CA ILE A 249 -15.32 -3.15 20.33
C ILE A 249 -15.40 -1.72 19.76
N VAL A 250 -15.08 -0.70 20.57
CA VAL A 250 -15.09 0.69 20.13
C VAL A 250 -14.09 0.93 19.00
N SER A 251 -12.89 0.34 19.09
CA SER A 251 -11.87 0.46 18.06
C SER A 251 -12.29 -0.22 16.76
N LEU A 252 -12.90 -1.41 16.82
CA LEU A 252 -13.43 -2.12 15.64
C LEU A 252 -14.53 -1.31 14.95
N VAL A 253 -15.46 -0.73 15.71
CA VAL A 253 -16.49 0.16 15.16
C VAL A 253 -15.86 1.38 14.51
N GLY A 254 -14.89 2.02 15.17
CA GLY A 254 -14.15 3.16 14.64
C GLY A 254 -13.39 2.81 13.36
N ILE A 255 -12.68 1.69 13.33
CA ILE A 255 -11.99 1.18 12.14
C ILE A 255 -13.00 0.96 11.00
N ASN A 256 -14.14 0.33 11.29
CA ASN A 256 -15.18 0.04 10.31
C ASN A 256 -15.73 1.34 9.68
N LEU A 257 -16.01 2.36 10.48
CA LEU A 257 -16.45 3.67 9.99
C LEU A 257 -15.37 4.37 9.13
N ILE A 258 -14.10 4.34 9.55
CA ILE A 258 -12.98 4.87 8.77
C ILE A 258 -12.87 4.14 7.43
N MET A 259 -13.04 2.82 7.44
CA MET A 259 -12.98 1.97 6.27
C MET A 259 -14.14 2.27 5.31
N ALA A 260 -15.38 2.40 5.81
CA ALA A 260 -16.54 2.78 5.00
C ALA A 260 -16.33 4.12 4.31
N TYR A 261 -15.86 5.13 5.06
CA TYR A 261 -15.56 6.46 4.52
C TYR A 261 -14.46 6.42 3.46
N THR A 262 -13.36 5.70 3.74
CA THR A 262 -12.22 5.60 2.83
C THR A 262 -12.61 4.87 1.54
N PHE A 263 -13.33 3.77 1.65
CA PHE A 263 -13.83 3.02 0.50
C PHE A 263 -14.76 3.88 -0.36
N MET A 264 -15.73 4.55 0.25
CA MET A 264 -16.64 5.46 -0.45
C MET A 264 -15.88 6.55 -1.22
N LYS A 265 -14.87 7.16 -0.59
CA LYS A 265 -14.02 8.19 -1.23
C LYS A 265 -13.24 7.63 -2.44
N LEU A 266 -12.68 6.43 -2.30
CA LEU A 266 -11.95 5.76 -3.38
C LEU A 266 -12.87 5.34 -4.54
N ALA A 267 -14.05 4.82 -4.25
CA ALA A 267 -15.02 4.36 -5.23
C ALA A 267 -15.62 5.53 -6.05
N VAL A 268 -15.89 6.67 -5.40
CA VAL A 268 -16.38 7.88 -6.08
C VAL A 268 -15.37 8.39 -7.11
N GLN A 269 -14.07 8.29 -6.86
CA GLN A 269 -13.04 8.70 -7.81
C GLN A 269 -13.04 7.90 -9.12
N VAL A 270 -13.63 6.70 -9.14
CA VAL A 270 -13.80 5.87 -10.35
C VAL A 270 -15.22 5.89 -10.89
N GLY A 271 -16.03 6.87 -10.46
CA GLY A 271 -17.37 7.07 -10.96
C GLY A 271 -18.47 6.22 -10.33
N VAL A 272 -18.20 5.55 -9.21
CA VAL A 272 -19.22 4.84 -8.43
C VAL A 272 -19.94 5.83 -7.53
N SER A 273 -21.27 5.79 -7.46
CA SER A 273 -22.03 6.69 -6.61
C SER A 273 -21.76 6.43 -5.13
N LYS A 274 -21.87 7.46 -4.28
CA LYS A 274 -21.68 7.34 -2.83
C LYS A 274 -22.63 6.30 -2.23
N LEU A 275 -23.88 6.30 -2.67
CA LEU A 275 -24.89 5.37 -2.18
C LEU A 275 -24.55 3.92 -2.54
N ALA A 276 -24.17 3.66 -3.80
CA ALA A 276 -23.78 2.31 -4.23
C ALA A 276 -22.53 1.81 -3.49
N SER A 277 -21.54 2.69 -3.24
CA SER A 277 -20.35 2.36 -2.46
C SER A 277 -20.68 2.00 -1.01
N LEU A 278 -21.55 2.77 -0.38
CA LEU A 278 -21.99 2.52 1.00
C LEU A 278 -22.82 1.23 1.09
N SER A 279 -23.75 1.02 0.15
CA SER A 279 -24.56 -0.21 0.10
C SER A 279 -23.70 -1.46 -0.08
N TRP A 280 -22.66 -1.38 -0.93
CA TRP A 280 -21.72 -2.47 -1.11
C TRP A 280 -20.94 -2.76 0.18
N PHE A 281 -20.49 -1.72 0.88
CA PHE A 281 -19.76 -1.87 2.13
C PHE A 281 -20.61 -2.51 3.22
N ILE A 282 -21.86 -2.05 3.38
CA ILE A 282 -22.82 -2.63 4.32
C ILE A 282 -23.09 -4.11 3.97
N LEU A 283 -23.23 -4.43 2.69
CA LEU A 283 -23.43 -5.82 2.24
C LEU A 283 -22.22 -6.69 2.61
N LEU A 284 -20.99 -6.17 2.46
CA LEU A 284 -19.78 -6.88 2.87
C LEU A 284 -19.79 -7.20 4.36
N ASP A 285 -20.18 -6.25 5.21
CA ASP A 285 -20.30 -6.43 6.65
C ASP A 285 -21.36 -7.47 7.01
N ILE A 286 -22.56 -7.37 6.39
CA ILE A 286 -23.65 -8.33 6.63
C ILE A 286 -23.22 -9.75 6.26
N VAL A 287 -22.62 -9.95 5.09
CA VAL A 287 -22.10 -11.26 4.65
C VAL A 287 -21.00 -11.74 5.59
N GLY A 288 -20.11 -10.84 6.03
CA GLY A 288 -19.06 -11.16 6.99
C GLY A 288 -19.62 -11.68 8.32
N VAL A 289 -20.56 -10.95 8.92
CA VAL A 289 -21.20 -11.35 10.18
C VAL A 289 -21.94 -12.68 10.03
N PHE A 290 -22.65 -12.88 8.93
CA PHE A 290 -23.36 -14.13 8.65
C PHE A 290 -22.39 -15.32 8.54
N LEU A 291 -21.28 -15.17 7.83
CA LEU A 291 -20.25 -16.21 7.71
C LEU A 291 -19.54 -16.48 9.04
N PHE A 292 -19.27 -15.45 9.83
CA PHE A 292 -18.71 -15.62 11.18
C PHE A 292 -19.64 -16.48 12.06
N ARG A 293 -20.94 -16.26 11.97
CA ARG A 293 -21.92 -17.06 12.71
C ARG A 293 -21.97 -18.51 12.21
N ILE A 294 -21.99 -18.75 10.89
CA ILE A 294 -22.00 -20.10 10.30
C ILE A 294 -20.74 -20.88 10.68
N LEU A 295 -19.58 -20.24 10.57
CA LEU A 295 -18.29 -20.88 10.90
C LEU A 295 -18.05 -20.98 12.41
N ARG A 296 -19.01 -20.52 13.23
CA ARG A 296 -18.90 -20.48 14.69
C ARG A 296 -17.61 -19.77 15.14
N VAL A 297 -17.37 -18.59 14.53
CA VAL A 297 -16.26 -17.72 14.90
C VAL A 297 -16.62 -16.92 16.15
N PHE A 298 -17.93 -16.64 16.31
CA PHE A 298 -18.53 -16.04 17.50
C PHE A 298 -19.56 -16.96 18.13
#